data_c5e16d6c8a4fc1364e9669ff536722ce
#
_entry.id   c5e16d6c8a4fc1364e9669ff536722ce
#
_cell.length_a   1.000
_cell.length_b   1.000
_cell.length_c   1.000
_cell.angle_alpha   90.00
_cell.angle_beta   90.00
_cell.angle_gamma   90.00
#
_symmetry.space_group_name_H-M   'P 1'
#
loop_
_entity.id
_entity.type
_entity.pdbx_description
1 polymer ?
#
loop_
_entity_poly.entity_id
_entity_poly.type
_entity_poly.pdbx_seq_one_letter_code
_entity_poly.pdbx_strand_id
1 'polypeptide(L)'
;MALCVALPASPFQTPLSDESVREAYFLGQRHDGSVARFFDEYAKHLPPPKSGPHISSILFLTPFAQFTLFSDSYIGNYSAQQALLDHRGREESVKITVEIYLTTTYGSFISNPFAAGSRSSSALVPRPADFWKDFRIQVYNGRQLLSPSDSEGRPLYRCGRTGPCRPRGAAVDLKFPASAFTSDTATIEVIPPEGDPVSIDFDLIRLR
;
A
#
# COMPACT_ATOMS: atom_id res chain seq x y z
N MET A 1 44.46 -10.86 2.18
CA MET A 1 43.66 -9.72 1.68
C MET A 1 42.19 -9.98 2.01
N ALA A 2 41.62 -9.29 2.96
CA ALA A 2 40.19 -9.38 3.29
C ALA A 2 39.44 -8.48 2.30
N LEU A 3 38.59 -9.05 1.45
CA LEU A 3 37.65 -8.29 0.62
C LEU A 3 36.58 -7.71 1.56
N CYS A 4 36.65 -6.43 1.88
CA CYS A 4 35.51 -5.71 2.45
C CYS A 4 34.44 -5.60 1.34
N VAL A 5 33.45 -6.45 1.36
CA VAL A 5 32.22 -6.28 0.56
C VAL A 5 31.44 -5.15 1.24
N ALA A 6 31.47 -3.95 0.67
CA ALA A 6 30.61 -2.86 1.09
C ALA A 6 29.17 -3.29 0.77
N LEU A 7 28.35 -3.50 1.81
CA LEU A 7 26.91 -3.67 1.62
C LEU A 7 26.35 -2.36 1.08
N PRO A 8 25.48 -2.38 0.07
CA PRO A 8 24.81 -1.18 -0.42
C PRO A 8 24.05 -0.54 0.75
N ALA A 9 24.27 0.76 0.96
CA ALA A 9 23.56 1.51 1.98
C ALA A 9 22.09 1.62 1.56
N SER A 10 21.16 1.35 2.49
CA SER A 10 19.75 1.58 2.26
C SER A 10 19.45 3.09 2.28
N PRO A 11 18.55 3.61 1.43
CA PRO A 11 18.19 5.02 1.39
C PRO A 11 17.39 5.49 2.62
N PHE A 12 16.77 4.58 3.34
CA PHE A 12 16.10 4.80 4.62
C PHE A 12 16.69 3.88 5.69
N GLN A 13 16.34 4.13 6.95
CA GLN A 13 16.90 3.38 8.07
C GLN A 13 16.39 1.94 8.11
N THR A 14 17.28 0.99 7.86
CA THR A 14 17.08 -0.46 8.02
C THR A 14 18.44 -1.14 8.21
N PRO A 15 18.63 -2.02 9.21
CA PRO A 15 17.67 -2.33 10.27
C PRO A 15 17.48 -1.15 11.24
N LEU A 16 16.29 -1.07 11.86
CA LEU A 16 15.99 -0.07 12.87
C LEU A 16 16.83 -0.31 14.14
N SER A 17 17.45 0.74 14.64
CA SER A 17 18.08 0.70 15.97
C SER A 17 17.03 0.71 17.08
N ASP A 18 17.41 0.28 18.29
CA ASP A 18 16.55 0.37 19.47
C ASP A 18 16.06 1.81 19.74
N GLU A 19 16.89 2.82 19.40
CA GLU A 19 16.52 4.23 19.49
C GLU A 19 15.44 4.60 18.49
N SER A 20 15.59 4.18 17.24
CA SER A 20 14.62 4.44 16.18
C SER A 20 13.26 3.79 16.42
N VAL A 21 13.26 2.58 17.00
CA VAL A 21 12.02 1.92 17.42
C VAL A 21 11.30 2.73 18.50
N ARG A 22 12.05 3.29 19.49
CA ARG A 22 11.48 4.16 20.51
C ARG A 22 10.96 5.46 19.93
N GLU A 23 11.69 6.08 19.01
CA GLU A 23 11.23 7.31 18.33
C GLU A 23 9.94 7.06 17.56
N ALA A 24 9.86 5.99 16.79
CA ALA A 24 8.66 5.61 16.05
C ALA A 24 7.47 5.36 16.98
N TYR A 25 7.72 4.67 18.11
CA TYR A 25 6.72 4.47 19.15
C TYR A 25 6.20 5.79 19.70
N PHE A 26 7.08 6.69 20.15
CA PHE A 26 6.64 7.97 20.73
C PHE A 26 5.99 8.89 19.69
N LEU A 27 6.41 8.81 18.43
CA LEU A 27 5.76 9.56 17.36
C LEU A 27 4.31 9.07 17.18
N GLY A 28 4.08 7.75 17.11
CA GLY A 28 2.73 7.19 16.96
C GLY A 28 1.83 7.51 18.16
N GLN A 29 2.37 7.52 19.38
CA GLN A 29 1.58 7.82 20.58
C GLN A 29 1.18 9.29 20.75
N ARG A 30 1.62 10.18 19.89
CA ARG A 30 1.25 11.60 20.00
C ARG A 30 -0.22 11.88 19.73
N HIS A 31 -0.86 11.10 18.84
CA HIS A 31 -2.26 11.27 18.43
C HIS A 31 -2.64 12.71 18.05
N ASP A 32 -1.67 13.46 17.51
CA ASP A 32 -1.81 14.86 17.10
C ASP A 32 -1.52 15.06 15.61
N GLY A 33 -1.65 16.28 15.12
CA GLY A 33 -1.36 16.61 13.73
C GLY A 33 0.09 16.33 13.27
N SER A 34 1.02 15.99 14.17
CA SER A 34 2.39 15.63 13.79
C SER A 34 2.47 14.28 13.13
N VAL A 35 1.65 13.31 13.56
CA VAL A 35 1.54 11.98 12.95
C VAL A 35 1.01 12.10 11.52
N ALA A 36 -0.07 12.86 11.31
CA ALA A 36 -0.61 13.09 9.98
C ALA A 36 0.42 13.71 9.04
N ARG A 37 1.11 14.77 9.47
CA ARG A 37 2.18 15.43 8.69
C ARG A 37 3.35 14.52 8.39
N PHE A 38 3.69 13.63 9.31
CA PHE A 38 4.73 12.63 9.07
C PHE A 38 4.33 11.72 7.91
N PHE A 39 3.07 11.29 7.81
CA PHE A 39 2.60 10.41 6.75
C PHE A 39 2.34 11.12 5.40
N ASP A 40 2.35 12.45 5.33
CA ASP A 40 2.11 13.18 4.07
C ASP A 40 3.14 12.83 2.98
N GLU A 41 4.39 12.52 3.35
CA GLU A 41 5.43 12.12 2.38
C GLU A 41 5.34 10.66 1.95
N TYR A 42 4.69 9.84 2.77
CA TYR A 42 4.51 8.40 2.53
C TYR A 42 3.31 8.07 1.64
N ALA A 43 2.43 9.02 1.41
CA ALA A 43 1.21 8.86 0.63
C ALA A 43 1.21 9.75 -0.61
N LYS A 44 0.85 9.17 -1.75
CA LYS A 44 0.58 9.92 -2.99
C LYS A 44 -0.89 9.74 -3.33
N HIS A 45 -1.62 10.85 -3.29
CA HIS A 45 -3.04 10.90 -3.66
C HIS A 45 -3.18 11.31 -5.12
N LEU A 46 -4.05 10.62 -5.85
CA LEU A 46 -4.26 10.87 -7.26
C LEU A 46 -5.69 11.35 -7.52
N PRO A 47 -5.86 12.27 -8.46
CA PRO A 47 -7.18 12.71 -8.87
C PRO A 47 -7.95 11.58 -9.57
N PRO A 48 -9.29 11.60 -9.53
CA PRO A 48 -10.10 10.63 -10.25
C PRO A 48 -9.84 10.71 -11.76
N PRO A 49 -9.74 9.57 -12.46
CA PRO A 49 -9.54 9.52 -13.89
C PRO A 49 -10.81 9.92 -14.65
N LYS A 50 -10.67 10.22 -15.93
CA LYS A 50 -11.84 10.47 -16.81
C LYS A 50 -12.66 9.20 -17.06
N SER A 51 -11.99 8.04 -17.10
CA SER A 51 -12.60 6.73 -17.28
C SER A 51 -11.75 5.64 -16.66
N GLY A 52 -12.34 4.47 -16.40
CA GLY A 52 -11.67 3.35 -15.76
C GLY A 52 -11.74 3.41 -14.23
N PRO A 53 -11.01 2.52 -13.54
CA PRO A 53 -10.91 2.51 -12.08
C PRO A 53 -10.08 3.71 -11.58
N HIS A 54 -10.36 4.15 -10.35
CA HIS A 54 -9.62 5.22 -9.72
C HIS A 54 -8.57 4.66 -8.76
N ILE A 55 -7.30 4.71 -9.14
CA ILE A 55 -6.19 4.51 -8.20
C ILE A 55 -6.13 5.79 -7.35
N SER A 56 -6.69 5.74 -6.14
CA SER A 56 -6.89 6.95 -5.32
C SER A 56 -5.67 7.33 -4.51
N SER A 57 -4.93 6.32 -4.06
CA SER A 57 -3.70 6.55 -3.29
C SER A 57 -2.73 5.39 -3.41
N ILE A 58 -1.45 5.72 -3.31
CA ILE A 58 -0.35 4.78 -3.15
C ILE A 58 0.40 5.18 -1.90
N LEU A 59 0.51 4.24 -0.96
CA LEU A 59 1.19 4.43 0.32
C LEU A 59 2.43 3.56 0.34
N PHE A 60 3.60 4.16 0.65
CA PHE A 60 4.89 3.48 0.76
C PHE A 60 5.36 3.51 2.22
N LEU A 61 5.25 2.43 2.94
CA LEU A 61 5.59 2.35 4.36
C LEU A 61 6.93 1.66 4.58
N THR A 62 7.92 2.43 5.02
CA THR A 62 9.20 1.91 5.53
C THR A 62 9.01 1.17 6.85
N PRO A 63 10.01 0.42 7.36
CA PRO A 63 9.94 -0.19 8.69
C PRO A 63 9.60 0.82 9.79
N PHE A 64 10.20 2.01 9.77
CA PHE A 64 9.92 3.07 10.74
C PHE A 64 8.47 3.55 10.69
N ALA A 65 7.96 3.81 9.47
CA ALA A 65 6.58 4.25 9.28
C ALA A 65 5.56 3.20 9.70
N GLN A 66 5.80 1.92 9.40
CA GLN A 66 4.95 0.82 9.84
C GLN A 66 4.89 0.74 11.36
N PHE A 67 6.04 0.95 12.02
CA PHE A 67 6.11 0.92 13.48
C PHE A 67 5.38 2.11 14.10
N THR A 68 5.50 3.29 13.51
CA THR A 68 4.76 4.50 13.92
C THR A 68 3.25 4.28 13.80
N LEU A 69 2.79 3.74 12.66
CA LEU A 69 1.37 3.45 12.42
C LEU A 69 0.82 2.40 13.38
N PHE A 70 1.61 1.35 13.65
CA PHE A 70 1.24 0.33 14.63
C PHE A 70 1.07 0.94 16.02
N SER A 71 2.00 1.79 16.44
CA SER A 71 1.94 2.46 17.75
C SER A 71 0.77 3.44 17.86
N ASP A 72 0.42 4.15 16.78
CA ASP A 72 -0.77 5.03 16.71
C ASP A 72 -2.08 4.27 16.87
N SER A 73 -2.14 3.05 16.35
CA SER A 73 -3.34 2.19 16.43
C SER A 73 -3.55 1.55 17.81
N TYR A 74 -2.54 1.55 18.66
CA TYR A 74 -2.58 0.88 19.96
C TYR A 74 -3.19 1.78 21.05
N ILE A 75 -4.35 1.40 21.54
CA ILE A 75 -5.03 2.06 22.67
C ILE A 75 -4.83 1.16 23.89
N GLY A 76 -4.03 1.58 24.90
CA GLY A 76 -3.88 0.85 26.15
C GLY A 76 -2.44 0.70 26.63
N ASN A 77 -2.14 -0.40 27.32
CA ASN A 77 -0.87 -0.60 28.04
C ASN A 77 0.32 -1.04 27.15
N TYR A 78 0.40 -0.57 25.91
CA TYR A 78 1.56 -0.82 25.06
C TYR A 78 2.67 0.15 25.42
N SER A 79 3.86 -0.35 25.73
CA SER A 79 5.00 0.45 26.19
C SER A 79 6.13 0.45 25.16
N ALA A 80 7.02 1.46 25.24
CA ALA A 80 8.21 1.51 24.39
C ALA A 80 9.12 0.28 24.60
N GLN A 81 9.12 -0.32 25.80
CA GLN A 81 9.87 -1.54 26.05
C GLN A 81 9.23 -2.76 25.37
N GLN A 82 7.90 -2.86 25.39
CA GLN A 82 7.18 -3.91 24.64
C GLN A 82 7.42 -3.75 23.13
N ALA A 83 7.40 -2.51 22.66
CA ALA A 83 7.70 -2.17 21.26
C ALA A 83 9.06 -2.70 20.81
N LEU A 84 10.10 -2.52 21.63
CA LEU A 84 11.44 -3.05 21.38
C LEU A 84 11.47 -4.58 21.35
N LEU A 85 10.77 -5.23 22.28
CA LEU A 85 10.70 -6.69 22.31
C LEU A 85 9.98 -7.25 21.08
N ASP A 86 8.91 -6.62 20.67
CA ASP A 86 8.12 -7.04 19.50
C ASP A 86 8.87 -6.81 18.19
N HIS A 87 9.77 -5.82 18.14
CA HIS A 87 10.62 -5.58 16.98
C HIS A 87 11.75 -6.61 16.84
N ARG A 88 12.30 -7.03 17.97
CA ARG A 88 13.42 -7.98 17.99
C ARG A 88 13.04 -9.31 17.35
N GLY A 89 13.83 -9.74 16.38
CA GLY A 89 13.61 -11.01 15.66
C GLY A 89 12.55 -10.95 14.55
N ARG A 90 11.99 -9.78 14.23
CA ARG A 90 11.15 -9.59 13.04
C ARG A 90 12.02 -9.19 11.86
N GLU A 91 11.75 -9.79 10.72
CA GLU A 91 12.32 -9.35 9.45
C GLU A 91 11.66 -8.03 9.04
N GLU A 92 12.49 -7.01 8.81
CA GLU A 92 12.01 -5.71 8.37
C GLU A 92 11.58 -5.74 6.92
N SER A 93 10.45 -5.13 6.65
CA SER A 93 9.85 -5.08 5.33
C SER A 93 9.38 -3.68 4.99
N VAL A 94 9.33 -3.39 3.70
CA VAL A 94 8.56 -2.29 3.13
C VAL A 94 7.17 -2.82 2.80
N LYS A 95 6.15 -2.04 3.14
CA LYS A 95 4.76 -2.31 2.76
C LYS A 95 4.28 -1.22 1.80
N ILE A 96 3.79 -1.63 0.64
CA ILE A 96 3.17 -0.73 -0.32
C ILE A 96 1.68 -1.06 -0.37
N THR A 97 0.83 -0.06 -0.16
CA THR A 97 -0.63 -0.21 -0.24
C THR A 97 -1.15 0.62 -1.40
N VAL A 98 -1.88 -0.01 -2.32
CA VAL A 98 -2.55 0.65 -3.44
C VAL A 98 -4.05 0.61 -3.20
N GLU A 99 -4.69 1.78 -3.10
CA GLU A 99 -6.14 1.88 -2.99
C GLU A 99 -6.78 2.13 -4.35
N ILE A 100 -7.72 1.26 -4.72
CA ILE A 100 -8.42 1.26 -6.00
C ILE A 100 -9.90 1.43 -5.72
N TYR A 101 -10.51 2.49 -6.26
CA TYR A 101 -11.95 2.72 -6.14
C TYR A 101 -12.68 2.46 -7.46
N LEU A 102 -13.88 1.94 -7.31
CA LEU A 102 -14.84 1.81 -8.40
C LEU A 102 -15.36 3.21 -8.78
N THR A 103 -15.59 3.42 -10.07
CA THR A 103 -16.09 4.67 -10.66
C THR A 103 -17.41 4.45 -11.38
N THR A 104 -17.96 5.49 -11.98
CA THR A 104 -19.14 5.37 -12.82
C THR A 104 -18.88 4.59 -14.12
N THR A 105 -17.65 4.67 -14.65
CA THR A 105 -17.23 3.94 -15.87
C THR A 105 -16.66 2.57 -15.58
N TYR A 106 -16.17 2.34 -14.36
CA TYR A 106 -15.68 1.06 -13.86
C TYR A 106 -16.46 0.65 -12.61
N GLY A 107 -17.74 0.31 -12.82
CA GLY A 107 -18.71 0.13 -11.73
C GLY A 107 -18.70 -1.22 -11.06
N SER A 108 -19.57 -1.36 -10.04
CA SER A 108 -19.79 -2.60 -9.30
C SER A 108 -20.49 -3.70 -10.10
N PHE A 109 -20.98 -3.38 -11.30
CA PHE A 109 -21.63 -4.33 -12.20
C PHE A 109 -20.94 -4.31 -13.56
N ILE A 110 -20.84 -5.50 -14.17
CA ILE A 110 -20.32 -5.71 -15.51
C ILE A 110 -21.41 -6.29 -16.41
N SER A 111 -21.39 -5.93 -17.69
CA SER A 111 -22.27 -6.55 -18.68
C SER A 111 -21.75 -7.94 -19.04
N ASN A 112 -22.57 -8.97 -18.80
CA ASN A 112 -22.25 -10.32 -19.22
C ASN A 112 -23.16 -10.71 -20.41
N PRO A 113 -22.65 -10.76 -21.64
CA PRO A 113 -23.42 -11.11 -22.81
C PRO A 113 -23.91 -12.58 -22.80
N PHE A 114 -23.27 -13.44 -22.00
CA PHE A 114 -23.59 -14.87 -21.91
C PHE A 114 -24.60 -15.20 -20.80
N ALA A 115 -24.88 -14.28 -19.87
CA ALA A 115 -25.82 -14.51 -18.76
C ALA A 115 -27.29 -14.31 -19.19
N ALA A 116 -27.55 -13.74 -20.36
CA ALA A 116 -28.90 -13.51 -20.88
C ALA A 116 -29.29 -14.66 -21.79
N GLY A 117 -30.19 -15.50 -21.36
CA GLY A 117 -30.79 -16.57 -22.20
C GLY A 117 -31.72 -16.09 -23.30
N SER A 118 -31.69 -14.83 -23.72
CA SER A 118 -32.53 -14.21 -24.73
C SER A 118 -31.73 -13.24 -25.61
N ARG A 119 -32.10 -13.24 -26.90
CA ARG A 119 -31.38 -12.65 -28.05
C ARG A 119 -31.04 -11.15 -28.02
N SER A 120 -31.28 -10.38 -26.95
CA SER A 120 -31.06 -8.91 -27.00
C SER A 120 -30.81 -8.18 -25.66
N SER A 121 -30.54 -8.83 -24.57
CA SER A 121 -30.17 -8.10 -23.31
C SER A 121 -28.99 -8.72 -22.63
N SER A 122 -27.90 -7.96 -22.49
CA SER A 122 -26.80 -8.31 -21.57
C SER A 122 -27.30 -8.21 -20.14
N ALA A 123 -27.15 -9.28 -19.36
CA ALA A 123 -27.45 -9.22 -17.94
C ALA A 123 -26.31 -8.50 -17.20
N LEU A 124 -26.67 -7.57 -16.30
CA LEU A 124 -25.73 -6.97 -15.38
C LEU A 124 -25.43 -7.98 -14.27
N VAL A 125 -24.17 -8.36 -14.15
CA VAL A 125 -23.69 -9.22 -13.07
C VAL A 125 -22.79 -8.42 -12.13
N PRO A 126 -22.77 -8.71 -10.81
CA PRO A 126 -21.88 -8.07 -9.92
C PRO A 126 -20.41 -8.31 -10.34
N ARG A 127 -19.57 -7.26 -10.25
CA ARG A 127 -18.13 -7.42 -10.41
C ARG A 127 -17.59 -8.32 -9.32
N PRO A 128 -16.68 -9.26 -9.62
CA PRO A 128 -16.07 -10.13 -8.61
C PRO A 128 -15.45 -9.31 -7.47
N ALA A 129 -15.57 -9.81 -6.24
CA ALA A 129 -15.04 -9.10 -5.07
C ALA A 129 -13.51 -9.01 -5.07
N ASP A 130 -12.84 -9.85 -5.82
CA ASP A 130 -11.39 -9.91 -6.00
C ASP A 130 -10.93 -9.28 -7.33
N PHE A 131 -11.68 -8.33 -7.88
CA PHE A 131 -11.42 -7.63 -9.14
C PHE A 131 -10.03 -6.98 -9.22
N TRP A 132 -9.39 -6.70 -8.06
CA TRP A 132 -8.03 -6.16 -8.02
C TRP A 132 -6.97 -7.11 -8.60
N LYS A 133 -7.27 -8.40 -8.73
CA LYS A 133 -6.38 -9.38 -9.35
C LYS A 133 -6.14 -9.14 -10.84
N ASP A 134 -7.03 -8.37 -11.47
CA ASP A 134 -6.90 -7.97 -12.87
C ASP A 134 -5.91 -6.80 -13.05
N PHE A 135 -5.47 -6.18 -11.92
CA PHE A 135 -4.48 -5.11 -11.93
C PHE A 135 -3.07 -5.69 -11.84
N ARG A 136 -2.17 -5.15 -12.63
CA ARG A 136 -0.75 -5.45 -12.52
C ARG A 136 -0.05 -4.30 -11.81
N ILE A 137 0.51 -4.58 -10.63
CA ILE A 137 1.26 -3.61 -9.84
C ILE A 137 2.74 -4.01 -9.92
N GLN A 138 3.58 -3.09 -10.40
CA GLN A 138 5.00 -3.27 -10.56
C GLN A 138 5.75 -2.26 -9.69
N VAL A 139 6.77 -2.73 -8.98
CA VAL A 139 7.58 -1.90 -8.09
C VAL A 139 9.02 -1.97 -8.53
N TYR A 140 9.61 -0.82 -8.78
CA TYR A 140 10.99 -0.70 -9.22
C TYR A 140 11.83 -0.03 -8.14
N ASN A 141 13.01 -0.57 -7.87
CA ASN A 141 14.07 0.06 -7.11
C ASN A 141 15.08 0.63 -8.12
N GLY A 142 15.02 1.94 -8.37
CA GLY A 142 15.67 2.54 -9.52
C GLY A 142 15.17 1.91 -10.84
N ARG A 143 16.03 1.11 -11.50
CA ARG A 143 15.66 0.41 -12.76
C ARG A 143 15.34 -1.08 -12.56
N GLN A 144 15.53 -1.59 -11.36
CA GLN A 144 15.33 -3.01 -11.06
C GLN A 144 13.88 -3.29 -10.65
N LEU A 145 13.21 -4.17 -11.38
CA LEU A 145 11.89 -4.67 -10.98
C LEU A 145 12.05 -5.58 -9.76
N LEU A 146 11.27 -5.30 -8.71
CA LEU A 146 11.22 -6.11 -7.51
C LEU A 146 10.02 -7.07 -7.54
N SER A 147 10.21 -8.25 -6.97
CA SER A 147 9.10 -9.18 -6.72
C SER A 147 8.68 -9.10 -5.25
N PRO A 148 7.38 -8.92 -4.95
CA PRO A 148 6.92 -8.93 -3.58
C PRO A 148 7.11 -10.31 -2.94
N SER A 149 7.44 -10.33 -1.65
CA SER A 149 7.47 -11.56 -0.85
C SER A 149 6.06 -12.02 -0.48
N ASP A 150 5.11 -11.08 -0.45
CA ASP A 150 3.70 -11.33 -0.18
C ASP A 150 2.83 -10.29 -0.89
N SER A 151 1.61 -10.69 -1.31
CA SER A 151 0.64 -9.84 -1.97
C SER A 151 -0.78 -10.23 -1.54
N GLU A 152 -1.46 -9.31 -0.89
CA GLU A 152 -2.81 -9.51 -0.38
C GLU A 152 -3.73 -8.37 -0.84
N GLY A 153 -4.93 -8.72 -1.32
CA GLY A 153 -5.96 -7.75 -1.65
C GLY A 153 -7.17 -7.92 -0.76
N ARG A 154 -7.75 -6.81 -0.32
CA ARG A 154 -8.97 -6.79 0.48
C ARG A 154 -10.00 -5.83 -0.10
N PRO A 155 -11.28 -6.23 -0.17
CA PRO A 155 -12.33 -5.35 -0.66
C PRO A 155 -12.62 -4.24 0.35
N LEU A 156 -12.91 -3.05 -0.18
CA LEU A 156 -13.40 -1.90 0.57
C LEU A 156 -14.91 -1.79 0.36
N TYR A 157 -15.65 -1.67 1.46
CA TYR A 157 -17.12 -1.59 1.42
C TYR A 157 -17.60 -0.22 1.87
N ARG A 158 -18.72 0.20 1.30
CA ARG A 158 -19.52 1.30 1.81
C ARG A 158 -20.84 0.75 2.32
N CYS A 159 -21.09 0.90 3.61
CA CYS A 159 -22.34 0.51 4.25
C CYS A 159 -23.25 1.73 4.43
N GLY A 160 -24.49 1.64 3.99
CA GLY A 160 -25.53 2.62 4.28
C GLY A 160 -26.11 2.42 5.68
N ARG A 161 -26.86 3.41 6.20
CA ARG A 161 -27.52 3.29 7.52
C ARG A 161 -28.53 2.14 7.60
N THR A 162 -29.18 1.78 6.52
CA THR A 162 -30.32 0.85 6.46
C THR A 162 -30.24 -0.18 5.33
N GLY A 163 -29.07 -0.37 4.70
CA GLY A 163 -28.94 -1.23 3.54
C GLY A 163 -27.70 -2.13 3.58
N PRO A 164 -27.62 -3.10 2.67
CA PRO A 164 -26.45 -3.96 2.57
C PRO A 164 -25.21 -3.15 2.21
N CYS A 165 -24.05 -3.56 2.73
CA CYS A 165 -22.76 -3.02 2.33
C CYS A 165 -22.50 -3.31 0.84
N ARG A 166 -22.07 -2.31 0.11
CA ARG A 166 -21.71 -2.43 -1.32
C ARG A 166 -20.21 -2.29 -1.50
N PRO A 167 -19.59 -3.05 -2.40
CA PRO A 167 -18.18 -2.87 -2.71
C PRO A 167 -17.97 -1.46 -3.29
N ARG A 168 -16.99 -0.76 -2.74
CA ARG A 168 -16.59 0.60 -3.18
C ARG A 168 -15.25 0.55 -3.91
N GLY A 169 -14.42 -0.43 -3.59
CA GLY A 169 -13.06 -0.53 -4.08
C GLY A 169 -12.33 -1.71 -3.49
N ALA A 170 -11.02 -1.66 -3.57
CA ALA A 170 -10.10 -2.61 -2.94
C ALA A 170 -8.84 -1.89 -2.47
N ALA A 171 -8.17 -2.43 -1.46
CA ALA A 171 -6.81 -2.12 -1.12
C ALA A 171 -5.94 -3.35 -1.40
N VAL A 172 -4.82 -3.14 -2.09
CA VAL A 172 -3.83 -4.17 -2.39
C VAL A 172 -2.57 -3.85 -1.62
N ASP A 173 -2.19 -4.76 -0.74
CA ASP A 173 -0.98 -4.68 0.08
C ASP A 173 0.11 -5.56 -0.55
N LEU A 174 1.28 -4.98 -0.80
CA LEU A 174 2.48 -5.67 -1.30
C LEU A 174 3.56 -5.55 -0.24
N LYS A 175 4.22 -6.65 0.07
CA LYS A 175 5.32 -6.70 1.05
C LYS A 175 6.63 -7.06 0.35
N PHE A 176 7.69 -6.34 0.71
CA PHE A 176 9.04 -6.57 0.18
C PHE A 176 10.04 -6.59 1.35
N PRO A 177 11.14 -7.35 1.26
CA PRO A 177 12.24 -7.18 2.20
C PRO A 177 12.77 -5.74 2.15
N ALA A 178 12.99 -5.10 3.31
CA ALA A 178 13.48 -3.72 3.35
C ALA A 178 14.84 -3.58 2.66
N SER A 179 15.68 -4.61 2.75
CA SER A 179 17.00 -4.68 2.10
C SER A 179 16.97 -4.72 0.58
N ALA A 180 15.80 -4.93 -0.04
CA ALA A 180 15.65 -4.90 -1.50
C ALA A 180 15.71 -3.47 -2.07
N PHE A 181 15.50 -2.45 -1.22
CA PHE A 181 15.53 -1.06 -1.63
C PHE A 181 16.90 -0.44 -1.35
N THR A 182 17.67 -0.25 -2.41
CA THR A 182 19.05 0.25 -2.36
C THR A 182 19.26 1.52 -3.19
N SER A 183 18.24 1.94 -3.97
CA SER A 183 18.25 3.16 -4.76
C SER A 183 17.55 4.29 -4.00
N ASP A 184 17.91 5.52 -4.30
CA ASP A 184 17.31 6.71 -3.70
C ASP A 184 15.84 6.92 -4.09
N THR A 185 15.38 6.23 -5.14
CA THR A 185 14.00 6.32 -5.64
C THR A 185 13.38 4.96 -5.85
N ALA A 186 12.09 4.85 -5.54
CA ALA A 186 11.26 3.72 -5.92
C ALA A 186 10.11 4.21 -6.81
N THR A 187 9.86 3.51 -7.93
CA THR A 187 8.75 3.77 -8.83
C THR A 187 7.69 2.68 -8.66
N ILE A 188 6.46 3.07 -8.45
CA ILE A 188 5.31 2.16 -8.42
C ILE A 188 4.45 2.42 -9.65
N GLU A 189 4.30 1.39 -10.48
CA GLU A 189 3.46 1.42 -11.66
C GLU A 189 2.24 0.53 -11.45
N VAL A 190 1.05 1.10 -11.63
CA VAL A 190 -0.22 0.40 -11.54
C VAL A 190 -0.87 0.40 -12.92
N ILE A 191 -1.01 -0.78 -13.50
CA ILE A 191 -1.59 -1.00 -14.82
C ILE A 191 -2.98 -1.61 -14.61
N PRO A 192 -4.06 -0.80 -14.77
CA PRO A 192 -5.42 -1.29 -14.66
C PRO A 192 -5.81 -2.15 -15.87
N PRO A 193 -6.85 -3.00 -15.75
CA PRO A 193 -7.39 -3.74 -16.91
C PRO A 193 -8.05 -2.83 -17.94
N GLU A 194 -8.49 -1.64 -17.53
CA GLU A 194 -9.11 -0.62 -18.36
C GLU A 194 -8.61 0.77 -17.93
N GLY A 195 -8.34 1.67 -18.89
CA GLY A 195 -7.84 3.02 -18.63
C GLY A 195 -6.32 3.12 -18.73
N ASP A 196 -5.80 4.28 -18.32
CA ASP A 196 -4.38 4.59 -18.44
C ASP A 196 -3.58 4.06 -17.27
N PRO A 197 -2.34 3.57 -17.47
CA PRO A 197 -1.42 3.24 -16.39
C PRO A 197 -1.08 4.46 -15.54
N VAL A 198 -0.85 4.22 -14.26
CA VAL A 198 -0.40 5.23 -13.30
C VAL A 198 1.00 4.88 -12.84
N SER A 199 1.93 5.83 -12.89
CA SER A 199 3.31 5.69 -12.43
C SER A 199 3.63 6.79 -11.43
N ILE A 200 4.15 6.42 -10.25
CA ILE A 200 4.47 7.33 -9.15
C ILE A 200 5.85 7.03 -8.61
N ASP A 201 6.64 8.08 -8.41
CA ASP A 201 7.95 8.02 -7.81
C ASP A 201 7.90 8.44 -6.33
N PHE A 202 8.63 7.69 -5.51
CA PHE A 202 8.93 8.01 -4.12
C PHE A 202 10.41 8.32 -3.96
N ASP A 203 10.71 9.46 -3.36
CA ASP A 203 12.07 9.85 -2.94
C ASP A 203 12.35 9.16 -1.58
N LEU A 204 13.08 8.06 -1.63
CA LEU A 204 13.32 7.22 -0.45
C LEU A 204 14.27 7.86 0.56
N ILE A 205 15.11 8.83 0.14
CA ILE A 205 16.01 9.56 1.06
C ILE A 205 15.22 10.41 2.06
N ARG A 206 14.02 10.85 1.68
CA ARG A 206 13.14 11.65 2.53
C ARG A 206 12.34 10.82 3.53
N LEU A 207 12.26 9.50 3.31
CA LEU A 207 11.53 8.57 4.16
C LEU A 207 12.46 8.04 5.27
N ARG A 208 11.92 7.89 6.49
CA ARG A 208 12.67 7.29 7.63
C ARG A 208 12.41 5.80 7.73
#